data_803b4d3ffc16b85b0d7dba016fc5f6f9
#
_entry.id   803b4d3ffc16b85b0d7dba016fc5f6f9
#
_cell.length_a   1.000
_cell.length_b   1.000
_cell.length_c   1.000
_cell.angle_alpha   90.00
_cell.angle_beta   90.00
_cell.angle_gamma   90.00
#
_symmetry.space_group_name_H-M   'P 1'
#
loop_
_entity.id
_entity.type
_entity.pdbx_description
1 polymer ?
#
loop_
_entity_poly.entity_id
_entity_poly.type
_entity_poly.pdbx_seq_one_letter_code
_entity_poly.pdbx_strand_id
1 'polypeptide(L)'
;MQTNSHLLFFWQALYRWLKLGTISVFQNLSRLEASFCTFLLQVLPRFLESFPNLKYLTLYLVHTAVPEPDKLEPTVVPRCLLSSLERVEIKEVITEQDTLWNKTISKRTATRLLRVKKSHWMKAVRYILENSLVLKRLILCFSPLTNQVSDTSKELSTFTKRSRRCEIFIRVPYL
;
A
#
# COMPACT_ATOMS: atom_id res chain seq x y z
N MET A 1 -0.91 3.39 27.28
CA MET A 1 -1.24 2.10 26.62
C MET A 1 -2.63 2.08 25.96
N GLN A 2 -3.07 3.15 25.30
CA GLN A 2 -4.44 3.25 24.76
C GLN A 2 -4.53 3.53 23.24
N THR A 3 -3.43 3.60 22.52
CA THR A 3 -3.42 4.07 21.13
C THR A 3 -3.76 3.00 20.07
N ASN A 4 -3.63 1.71 20.39
CA ASN A 4 -3.80 0.65 19.37
C ASN A 4 -5.25 0.21 19.14
N SER A 5 -6.12 0.31 20.16
CA SER A 5 -7.52 -0.09 20.01
C SER A 5 -8.29 0.86 19.07
N HIS A 6 -8.00 2.17 19.12
CA HIS A 6 -8.65 3.15 18.27
C HIS A 6 -8.30 2.98 16.79
N LEU A 7 -7.04 2.67 16.46
CA LEU A 7 -6.63 2.39 15.08
C LEU A 7 -7.30 1.13 14.52
N LEU A 8 -7.37 0.06 15.31
CA LEU A 8 -8.04 -1.18 14.91
C LEU A 8 -9.53 -0.97 14.62
N PHE A 9 -10.24 -0.23 15.48
CA PHE A 9 -11.64 0.12 15.25
C PHE A 9 -11.83 0.98 13.99
N PHE A 10 -10.94 1.95 13.75
CA PHE A 10 -10.98 2.78 12.56
C PHE A 10 -10.81 1.93 11.28
N TRP A 11 -9.86 1.00 11.26
CA TRP A 11 -9.61 0.14 10.11
C TRP A 11 -10.75 -0.86 9.87
N GLN A 12 -11.35 -1.41 10.91
CA GLN A 12 -12.52 -2.27 10.78
C GLN A 12 -13.74 -1.49 10.26
N ALA A 13 -13.94 -0.27 10.74
CA ALA A 13 -15.01 0.61 10.26
C ALA A 13 -14.79 0.96 8.78
N LEU A 14 -13.57 1.33 8.39
CA LEU A 14 -13.21 1.62 6.99
C LEU A 14 -13.46 0.40 6.10
N TYR A 15 -13.02 -0.79 6.53
CA TYR A 15 -13.23 -2.03 5.78
C TYR A 15 -14.72 -2.35 5.60
N ARG A 16 -15.51 -2.26 6.68
CA ARG A 16 -16.98 -2.45 6.62
C ARG A 16 -17.63 -1.43 5.70
N TRP A 17 -17.22 -0.18 5.78
CA TRP A 17 -17.74 0.88 4.93
C TRP A 17 -17.41 0.63 3.45
N LEU A 18 -16.20 0.22 3.12
CA LEU A 18 -15.79 -0.15 1.77
C LEU A 18 -16.52 -1.40 1.24
N LYS A 19 -16.90 -2.33 2.13
CA LYS A 19 -17.61 -3.56 1.76
C LYS A 19 -19.12 -3.33 1.56
N LEU A 20 -19.75 -2.48 2.37
CA LEU A 20 -21.20 -2.37 2.49
C LEU A 20 -21.78 -1.07 1.92
N GLY A 21 -20.98 -0.05 1.69
CA GLY A 21 -21.46 1.31 1.44
C GLY A 21 -21.35 1.79 0.00
N THR A 22 -22.24 2.74 -0.32
CA THR A 22 -22.02 3.67 -1.42
C THR A 22 -20.85 4.59 -1.06
N ILE A 23 -19.77 4.50 -1.79
CA ILE A 23 -18.59 5.32 -1.54
C ILE A 23 -18.90 6.73 -2.02
N SER A 24 -18.75 7.72 -1.14
CA SER A 24 -18.84 9.14 -1.52
C SER A 24 -17.73 9.46 -2.52
N VAL A 25 -18.08 10.14 -3.61
CA VAL A 25 -17.12 10.49 -4.65
C VAL A 25 -16.57 11.90 -4.41
N PHE A 26 -15.25 12.01 -4.28
CA PHE A 26 -14.53 13.26 -4.09
C PHE A 26 -13.93 13.74 -5.41
N GLN A 27 -14.73 14.39 -6.24
CA GLN A 27 -14.34 14.78 -7.60
C GLN A 27 -13.21 15.81 -7.65
N ASN A 28 -13.08 16.67 -6.63
CA ASN A 28 -12.10 17.75 -6.62
C ASN A 28 -10.78 17.38 -5.92
N LEU A 29 -10.64 16.13 -5.43
CA LEU A 29 -9.44 15.72 -4.74
C LEU A 29 -8.38 15.26 -5.75
N SER A 30 -7.27 16.02 -5.83
CA SER A 30 -6.15 15.72 -6.71
C SER A 30 -4.94 15.14 -5.97
N ARG A 31 -4.86 15.30 -4.66
CA ARG A 31 -3.79 14.77 -3.81
C ARG A 31 -4.39 14.10 -2.59
N LEU A 32 -3.91 12.89 -2.29
CA LEU A 32 -4.32 12.12 -1.14
C LEU A 32 -3.10 11.53 -0.44
N GLU A 33 -3.05 11.70 0.87
CA GLU A 33 -2.14 10.99 1.76
C GLU A 33 -2.97 10.16 2.73
N ALA A 34 -2.71 8.86 2.78
CA ALA A 34 -3.49 7.94 3.59
C ALA A 34 -2.61 6.89 4.24
N SER A 35 -2.92 6.54 5.50
CA SER A 35 -2.29 5.41 6.17
C SER A 35 -3.12 4.16 5.93
N PHE A 36 -2.46 3.09 5.52
CA PHE A 36 -3.08 1.81 5.23
C PHE A 36 -2.41 0.68 6.02
N CYS A 37 -3.21 -0.17 6.61
CA CYS A 37 -2.70 -1.46 7.05
C CYS A 37 -2.39 -2.33 5.83
N THR A 38 -1.32 -3.11 5.89
CA THR A 38 -0.88 -3.92 4.75
C THR A 38 -1.95 -4.88 4.23
N PHE A 39 -2.82 -5.41 5.10
CA PHE A 39 -3.93 -6.28 4.69
C PHE A 39 -5.06 -5.52 3.98
N LEU A 40 -5.24 -4.21 4.25
CA LEU A 40 -6.25 -3.38 3.56
C LEU A 40 -5.84 -3.00 2.13
N LEU A 41 -4.62 -3.27 1.71
CA LEU A 41 -4.21 -3.05 0.33
C LEU A 41 -5.05 -3.85 -0.68
N GLN A 42 -5.72 -4.90 -0.24
CA GLN A 42 -6.68 -5.64 -1.08
C GLN A 42 -7.91 -4.80 -1.45
N VAL A 43 -8.31 -3.85 -0.59
CA VAL A 43 -9.45 -2.95 -0.85
C VAL A 43 -9.02 -1.63 -1.48
N LEU A 44 -7.73 -1.45 -1.76
CA LEU A 44 -7.21 -0.24 -2.41
C LEU A 44 -7.93 0.10 -3.71
N PRO A 45 -8.24 -0.84 -4.62
CA PRO A 45 -9.00 -0.52 -5.83
C PRO A 45 -10.35 0.10 -5.52
N ARG A 46 -11.10 -0.49 -4.60
CA ARG A 46 -12.40 0.01 -4.17
C ARG A 46 -12.30 1.39 -3.52
N PHE A 47 -11.28 1.61 -2.71
CA PHE A 47 -11.01 2.91 -2.11
C PHE A 47 -10.71 3.99 -3.16
N LEU A 48 -9.94 3.67 -4.19
CA LEU A 48 -9.59 4.59 -5.27
C LEU A 48 -10.78 4.99 -6.17
N GLU A 49 -11.87 4.21 -6.19
CA GLU A 49 -13.11 4.58 -6.89
C GLU A 49 -13.71 5.90 -6.37
N SER A 50 -13.45 6.22 -5.08
CA SER A 50 -13.88 7.49 -4.48
C SER A 50 -13.19 8.72 -5.04
N PHE A 51 -12.07 8.57 -5.77
CA PHE A 51 -11.18 9.67 -6.14
C PHE A 51 -10.88 9.67 -7.64
N PRO A 52 -11.88 9.94 -8.51
CA PRO A 52 -11.73 9.76 -9.97
C PRO A 52 -10.68 10.69 -10.61
N ASN A 53 -10.39 11.84 -9.98
CA ASN A 53 -9.45 12.85 -10.49
C ASN A 53 -8.13 12.92 -9.69
N LEU A 54 -7.82 11.87 -8.92
CA LEU A 54 -6.61 11.80 -8.12
C LEU A 54 -5.36 11.77 -9.01
N LYS A 55 -4.41 12.69 -8.74
CA LYS A 55 -3.13 12.79 -9.46
C LYS A 55 -1.96 12.28 -8.63
N TYR A 56 -2.01 12.50 -7.31
CA TYR A 56 -0.90 12.19 -6.40
C TYR A 56 -1.42 11.38 -5.22
N LEU A 57 -0.88 10.18 -5.06
CA LEU A 57 -1.22 9.27 -3.96
C LEU A 57 0.02 8.97 -3.12
N THR A 58 -0.05 9.22 -1.82
CA THR A 58 0.95 8.78 -0.85
C THR A 58 0.29 7.80 0.12
N LEU A 59 0.83 6.57 0.18
CA LEU A 59 0.37 5.53 1.09
C LEU A 59 1.43 5.29 2.17
N TYR A 60 1.04 5.44 3.41
CA TYR A 60 1.84 5.06 4.57
C TYR A 60 1.42 3.66 5.03
N LEU A 61 2.29 2.68 4.85
CA LEU A 61 1.99 1.30 5.22
C LEU A 61 2.31 1.06 6.69
N VAL A 62 1.27 0.81 7.46
CA VAL A 62 1.36 0.45 8.87
C VAL A 62 1.16 -1.07 9.00
N HIS A 63 2.05 -1.71 9.73
CA HIS A 63 1.94 -3.14 9.99
C HIS A 63 1.12 -3.39 11.25
N THR A 64 0.06 -4.15 11.13
CA THR A 64 -0.78 -4.56 12.26
C THR A 64 -0.97 -6.07 12.25
N ALA A 65 -1.07 -6.66 13.44
CA ALA A 65 -1.31 -8.09 13.63
C ALA A 65 -2.80 -8.46 13.51
N VAL A 66 -3.48 -7.94 12.49
CA VAL A 66 -4.92 -8.20 12.28
C VAL A 66 -5.09 -9.31 11.25
N PRO A 67 -6.06 -10.22 11.41
CA PRO A 67 -6.37 -11.26 10.44
C PRO A 67 -6.71 -10.67 9.07
N GLU A 68 -6.31 -11.39 8.01
CA GLU A 68 -6.66 -10.99 6.65
C GLU A 68 -8.19 -10.97 6.48
N PRO A 69 -8.73 -9.87 5.94
CA PRO A 69 -10.13 -9.85 5.56
C PRO A 69 -10.38 -10.76 4.34
N ASP A 70 -11.63 -11.18 4.16
CA ASP A 70 -12.04 -11.91 2.97
C ASP A 70 -11.63 -11.16 1.70
N LYS A 71 -11.16 -11.89 0.70
CA LYS A 71 -10.76 -11.31 -0.58
C LYS A 71 -11.91 -10.55 -1.21
N LEU A 72 -11.72 -9.26 -1.40
CA LEU A 72 -12.59 -8.45 -2.25
C LEU A 72 -11.95 -8.38 -3.64
N GLU A 73 -12.55 -9.06 -4.60
CA GLU A 73 -12.11 -8.95 -5.99
C GLU A 73 -12.55 -7.59 -6.54
N PRO A 74 -11.62 -6.76 -7.05
CA PRO A 74 -12.01 -5.52 -7.71
C PRO A 74 -12.70 -5.86 -9.02
N THR A 75 -13.95 -5.48 -9.15
CA THR A 75 -14.74 -5.71 -10.37
C THR A 75 -14.44 -4.69 -11.47
N VAL A 76 -13.97 -3.52 -11.09
CA VAL A 76 -13.72 -2.41 -12.03
C VAL A 76 -12.39 -1.73 -11.69
N VAL A 77 -11.64 -1.33 -12.72
CA VAL A 77 -10.43 -0.53 -12.54
C VAL A 77 -10.81 0.92 -12.23
N PRO A 78 -10.33 1.50 -11.12
CA PRO A 78 -10.64 2.88 -10.74
C PRO A 78 -10.29 3.88 -11.85
N ARG A 79 -11.16 4.84 -12.08
CA ARG A 79 -10.99 5.84 -13.15
C ARG A 79 -9.68 6.60 -13.02
N CYS A 80 -9.24 6.95 -11.82
CA CYS A 80 -7.99 7.68 -11.61
C CYS A 80 -6.76 6.93 -12.17
N LEU A 81 -6.72 5.61 -12.10
CA LEU A 81 -5.63 4.81 -12.68
C LEU A 81 -5.58 4.95 -14.21
N LEU A 82 -6.72 5.10 -14.84
CA LEU A 82 -6.83 5.19 -16.31
C LEU A 82 -6.56 6.60 -16.84
N SER A 83 -6.84 7.65 -16.05
CA SER A 83 -6.92 9.00 -16.60
C SER A 83 -6.10 10.08 -15.90
N SER A 84 -5.79 9.93 -14.61
CA SER A 84 -5.27 11.08 -13.85
C SER A 84 -4.12 10.77 -12.89
N LEU A 85 -3.93 9.52 -12.43
CA LEU A 85 -2.93 9.20 -11.41
C LEU A 85 -1.52 9.20 -12.00
N GLU A 86 -0.77 10.27 -11.73
CA GLU A 86 0.57 10.50 -12.27
C GLU A 86 1.69 10.03 -11.33
N ARG A 87 1.47 10.09 -10.02
CA ARG A 87 2.49 9.74 -9.04
C ARG A 87 1.90 8.95 -7.88
N VAL A 88 2.56 7.84 -7.56
CA VAL A 88 2.30 7.04 -6.37
C VAL A 88 3.57 6.96 -5.55
N GLU A 89 3.44 7.19 -4.25
CA GLU A 89 4.50 7.02 -3.27
C GLU A 89 4.03 6.07 -2.18
N ILE A 90 4.77 5.00 -1.94
CA ILE A 90 4.47 4.01 -0.91
C ILE A 90 5.59 4.05 0.11
N LYS A 91 5.27 4.36 1.36
CA LYS A 91 6.19 4.49 2.47
C LYS A 91 5.91 3.43 3.52
N GLU A 92 6.90 2.64 3.86
CA GLU A 92 6.83 1.74 5.00
C GLU A 92 7.05 2.54 6.28
N VAL A 93 6.09 2.47 7.21
CA VAL A 93 6.20 3.10 8.53
C VAL A 93 6.56 2.04 9.55
N ILE A 94 7.69 2.24 10.21
CA ILE A 94 8.10 1.42 11.36
C ILE A 94 7.40 1.97 12.58
N THR A 95 6.64 1.13 13.26
CA THR A 95 6.05 1.47 14.56
C THR A 95 6.98 1.03 15.69
N GLU A 96 6.83 1.64 16.87
CA GLU A 96 7.54 1.20 18.08
C GLU A 96 7.31 -0.29 18.39
N GLN A 97 6.14 -0.79 18.05
CA GLN A 97 5.83 -2.22 18.15
C GLN A 97 6.69 -3.07 17.22
N ASP A 98 6.96 -2.63 15.99
CA ASP A 98 7.84 -3.35 15.07
C ASP A 98 9.26 -3.45 15.65
N THR A 99 9.73 -2.43 16.34
CA THR A 99 11.06 -2.43 17.00
C THR A 99 11.11 -3.35 18.21
N LEU A 100 10.06 -3.38 19.02
CA LEU A 100 9.94 -4.30 20.17
C LEU A 100 9.81 -5.76 19.71
N TRP A 101 9.00 -6.03 18.70
CA TRP A 101 8.87 -7.36 18.12
C TRP A 101 10.19 -7.89 17.56
N ASN A 102 10.96 -7.06 16.87
CA ASN A 102 12.25 -7.45 16.33
C ASN A 102 13.28 -7.80 17.42
N LYS A 103 13.13 -7.26 18.63
CA LYS A 103 13.97 -7.62 19.79
C LYS A 103 13.53 -8.91 20.49
N THR A 104 12.25 -9.27 20.40
CA THR A 104 11.63 -10.33 21.21
C THR A 104 11.47 -11.65 20.46
N ILE A 105 11.34 -11.61 19.13
CA ILE A 105 11.11 -12.81 18.32
C ILE A 105 12.40 -13.38 17.71
N SER A 106 12.42 -14.69 17.49
CA SER A 106 13.55 -15.35 16.85
C SER A 106 13.75 -14.82 15.41
N LYS A 107 15.01 -14.80 14.94
CA LYS A 107 15.34 -14.37 13.56
C LYS A 107 14.49 -15.08 12.48
N ARG A 108 14.16 -16.37 12.68
CA ARG A 108 13.32 -17.15 11.74
C ARG A 108 11.89 -16.60 11.66
N THR A 109 11.28 -16.28 12.80
CA THR A 109 9.93 -15.73 12.87
C THR A 109 9.89 -14.33 12.28
N ALA A 110 10.88 -13.48 12.60
CA ALA A 110 11.03 -12.15 12.01
C ALA A 110 11.14 -12.21 10.48
N THR A 111 11.99 -13.09 9.93
CA THR A 111 12.15 -13.26 8.49
C THR A 111 10.86 -13.74 7.82
N ARG A 112 10.10 -14.64 8.46
CA ARG A 112 8.81 -15.12 7.93
C ARG A 112 7.77 -14.00 7.89
N LEU A 113 7.66 -13.22 8.95
CA LEU A 113 6.74 -12.07 9.02
C LEU A 113 7.10 -11.00 7.99
N LEU A 114 8.38 -10.66 7.84
CA LEU A 114 8.85 -9.72 6.83
C LEU A 114 8.52 -10.20 5.40
N ARG A 115 8.64 -11.49 5.15
CA ARG A 115 8.30 -12.07 3.84
C ARG A 115 6.80 -12.00 3.54
N VAL A 116 5.95 -12.26 4.52
CA VAL A 116 4.49 -12.11 4.39
C VAL A 116 4.13 -10.64 4.18
N LYS A 117 4.69 -9.73 4.96
CA LYS A 117 4.52 -8.28 4.82
C LYS A 117 4.86 -7.82 3.39
N LYS A 118 6.00 -8.26 2.85
CA LYS A 118 6.43 -7.94 1.49
C LYS A 118 5.42 -8.41 0.44
N SER A 119 4.87 -9.60 0.59
CA SER A 119 3.93 -10.17 -0.38
C SER A 119 2.68 -9.30 -0.58
N HIS A 120 2.15 -8.69 0.48
CA HIS A 120 0.92 -7.90 0.40
C HIS A 120 1.10 -6.57 -0.35
N TRP A 121 2.12 -5.81 -0.02
CA TRP A 121 2.31 -4.53 -0.70
C TRP A 121 2.81 -4.69 -2.14
N MET A 122 3.54 -5.78 -2.44
CA MET A 122 3.93 -6.10 -3.83
C MET A 122 2.72 -6.41 -4.70
N LYS A 123 1.67 -7.03 -4.17
CA LYS A 123 0.39 -7.21 -4.90
C LYS A 123 -0.24 -5.86 -5.26
N ALA A 124 -0.26 -4.91 -4.33
CA ALA A 124 -0.78 -3.57 -4.58
C ALA A 124 0.07 -2.80 -5.62
N VAL A 125 1.40 -2.90 -5.54
CA VAL A 125 2.32 -2.31 -6.52
C VAL A 125 2.06 -2.90 -7.91
N ARG A 126 1.98 -4.22 -8.00
CA ARG A 126 1.67 -4.91 -9.26
C ARG A 126 0.35 -4.41 -9.83
N TYR A 127 -0.71 -4.39 -9.03
CA TYR A 127 -2.03 -3.90 -9.45
C TYR A 127 -1.97 -2.48 -10.00
N ILE A 128 -1.29 -1.58 -9.32
CA ILE A 128 -1.12 -0.18 -9.76
C ILE A 128 -0.38 -0.12 -11.10
N LEU A 129 0.75 -0.84 -11.25
CA LEU A 129 1.55 -0.84 -12.48
C LEU A 129 0.79 -1.42 -13.68
N GLU A 130 0.06 -2.51 -13.47
CA GLU A 130 -0.69 -3.20 -14.52
C GLU A 130 -1.95 -2.45 -14.97
N ASN A 131 -2.51 -1.58 -14.12
CA ASN A 131 -3.76 -0.88 -14.41
C ASN A 131 -3.60 0.61 -14.69
N SER A 132 -2.46 1.23 -14.40
CA SER A 132 -2.26 2.67 -14.59
C SER A 132 -1.78 3.01 -15.99
N LEU A 133 -2.55 3.83 -16.72
CA LEU A 133 -2.19 4.28 -18.07
C LEU A 133 -1.29 5.51 -18.09
N VAL A 134 -1.46 6.40 -17.12
CA VAL A 134 -0.83 7.73 -17.11
C VAL A 134 0.22 7.91 -16.02
N LEU A 135 0.51 6.85 -15.28
CA LEU A 135 1.48 6.88 -14.18
C LEU A 135 2.87 7.24 -14.72
N LYS A 136 3.46 8.28 -14.13
CA LYS A 136 4.80 8.77 -14.47
C LYS A 136 5.86 8.31 -13.47
N ARG A 137 5.48 8.26 -12.18
CA ARG A 137 6.43 7.93 -11.09
C ARG A 137 5.80 7.02 -10.06
N LEU A 138 6.49 5.94 -9.76
CA LEU A 138 6.25 5.08 -8.60
C LEU A 138 7.46 5.16 -7.68
N ILE A 139 7.26 5.62 -6.45
CA ILE A 139 8.32 5.78 -5.46
C ILE A 139 8.05 4.82 -4.30
N LEU A 140 9.00 3.97 -4.00
CA LEU A 140 8.93 2.98 -2.93
C LEU A 140 9.96 3.33 -1.87
N CYS A 141 9.53 3.69 -0.66
CA CYS A 141 10.39 4.03 0.45
C CYS A 141 10.38 2.89 1.47
N PHE A 142 11.50 2.18 1.59
CA PHE A 142 11.67 1.07 2.52
C PHE A 142 12.43 1.48 3.75
N SER A 143 12.13 0.81 4.84
CA SER A 143 12.92 0.89 6.05
C SER A 143 14.34 0.33 5.83
N PRO A 144 15.39 0.98 6.36
CA PRO A 144 16.76 0.48 6.29
C PRO A 144 16.98 -0.86 7.01
N LEU A 145 16.05 -1.26 7.87
CA LEU A 145 16.09 -2.55 8.57
C LEU A 145 15.78 -3.76 7.67
N THR A 146 15.31 -3.51 6.46
CA THR A 146 15.01 -4.57 5.50
C THR A 146 16.09 -4.61 4.42
N ASN A 147 17.03 -5.56 4.50
CA ASN A 147 18.03 -5.86 3.44
C ASN A 147 17.38 -6.37 2.13
N GLN A 148 16.17 -5.89 1.79
CA GLN A 148 15.33 -6.44 0.73
C GLN A 148 15.37 -5.65 -0.59
N VAL A 149 16.22 -4.63 -0.69
CA VAL A 149 16.24 -3.75 -1.88
C VAL A 149 16.57 -4.51 -3.16
N SER A 150 17.58 -5.40 -3.11
CA SER A 150 18.00 -6.19 -4.28
C SER A 150 16.92 -7.14 -4.78
N ASP A 151 16.26 -7.87 -3.84
CA ASP A 151 15.20 -8.83 -4.18
C ASP A 151 13.94 -8.12 -4.68
N THR A 152 13.65 -6.95 -4.12
CA THR A 152 12.53 -6.12 -4.55
C THR A 152 12.74 -5.57 -5.95
N SER A 153 13.95 -5.11 -6.26
CA SER A 153 14.28 -4.60 -7.61
C SER A 153 14.14 -5.70 -8.67
N LYS A 154 14.61 -6.91 -8.37
CA LYS A 154 14.43 -8.07 -9.27
C LYS A 154 12.96 -8.41 -9.48
N GLU A 155 12.15 -8.43 -8.43
CA GLU A 155 10.73 -8.73 -8.51
C GLU A 155 9.98 -7.66 -9.31
N LEU A 156 10.27 -6.37 -9.07
CA LEU A 156 9.68 -5.26 -9.83
C LEU A 156 10.00 -5.30 -11.32
N SER A 157 11.16 -5.80 -11.71
CA SER A 157 11.55 -5.94 -13.11
C SER A 157 10.69 -6.95 -13.87
N THR A 158 10.03 -7.88 -13.15
CA THR A 158 9.11 -8.86 -13.74
C THR A 158 7.70 -8.33 -13.96
N PHE A 159 7.35 -7.17 -13.38
CA PHE A 159 6.00 -6.63 -13.47
C PHE A 159 5.76 -5.92 -14.81
N THR A 160 4.62 -6.20 -15.39
CA THR A 160 4.17 -5.49 -16.59
C THR A 160 3.76 -4.07 -16.21
N LYS A 161 4.33 -3.08 -16.90
CA LYS A 161 3.97 -1.68 -16.76
C LYS A 161 3.06 -1.28 -17.91
N ARG A 162 1.81 -0.93 -17.60
CA ARG A 162 0.86 -0.45 -18.61
C ARG A 162 1.23 0.96 -19.11
N SER A 163 1.73 1.81 -18.21
CA SER A 163 2.33 3.09 -18.57
C SER A 163 3.79 2.91 -18.97
N ARG A 164 4.11 3.10 -20.25
CA ARG A 164 5.50 3.02 -20.77
C ARG A 164 6.42 4.11 -20.23
N ARG A 165 5.85 5.21 -19.72
CA ARG A 165 6.58 6.36 -19.16
C ARG A 165 6.83 6.23 -17.65
N CYS A 166 6.37 5.15 -17.02
CA CYS A 166 6.50 4.99 -15.57
C CYS A 166 7.94 4.67 -15.18
N GLU A 167 8.53 5.57 -14.41
CA GLU A 167 9.80 5.40 -13.73
C GLU A 167 9.56 4.88 -12.31
N ILE A 168 10.35 3.88 -11.87
CA ILE A 168 10.27 3.30 -10.53
C ILE A 168 11.51 3.72 -9.75
N PHE A 169 11.29 4.36 -8.61
CA PHE A 169 12.34 4.79 -7.69
C PHE A 169 12.25 4.00 -6.39
N ILE A 170 13.36 3.40 -5.99
CA ILE A 170 13.50 2.78 -4.67
C ILE A 170 14.34 3.71 -3.80
N ARG A 171 13.81 4.11 -2.66
CA ARG A 171 14.48 4.97 -1.69
C ARG A 171 14.60 4.23 -0.36
N VAL A 172 15.78 4.27 0.19
CA VAL A 172 16.04 3.89 1.59
C VAL A 172 16.30 5.20 2.32
N PRO A 173 15.43 5.61 3.25
CA PRO A 173 15.71 6.82 4.03
C PRO A 173 16.99 6.59 4.81
N TYR A 174 17.92 7.52 4.68
CA TYR A 174 19.09 7.56 5.54
C TYR A 174 18.63 7.91 6.96
N LEU A 175 19.11 7.16 7.94
CA LEU A 175 18.95 7.46 9.36
C LEU A 175 19.71 8.73 9.73
#